data_b19372a88a755e168c19a77961bacad0
#
_entry.id   b19372a88a755e168c19a77961bacad0
#
_cell.length_a   1.000
_cell.length_b   1.000
_cell.length_c   1.000
_cell.angle_alpha   90.00
_cell.angle_beta   90.00
_cell.angle_gamma   90.00
#
_symmetry.space_group_name_H-M   'P 1'
#
loop_
_entity.id
_entity.type
_entity.pdbx_description
1 polymer ?
#
loop_
_entity_poly.entity_id
_entity_poly.type
_entity_poly.pdbx_seq_one_letter_code
_entity_poly.pdbx_strand_id
1 'polypeptide(L)'
;MNVWGALAGGFVGTLVLTTALRTANELGLTRVDLPFLLGTALTGDRRRAKAIGYLLHLVAGEMFAVIYYGIFSAIDTSGWLLGALLGLLHGIVSATALVNILLPAVHPRMGSTLSAADSHPLLEPPGFLLRNYGRGTPIATLLAHVAYGAIVGGFASMGG
;
A
#
# COMPACT_ATOMS: atom_id res chain seq x y z
N MET A 1 2.64 -10.06 23.28
CA MET A 1 2.77 -9.36 21.96
C MET A 1 4.09 -8.61 21.91
N ASN A 2 4.75 -8.60 20.76
CA ASN A 2 6.09 -8.05 20.60
C ASN A 2 6.11 -6.94 19.53
N VAL A 3 6.43 -5.70 19.92
CA VAL A 3 6.52 -4.57 18.99
C VAL A 3 7.62 -4.76 17.94
N TRP A 4 8.74 -5.35 18.30
CA TRP A 4 9.82 -5.64 17.35
C TRP A 4 9.40 -6.71 16.34
N GLY A 5 8.59 -7.69 16.79
CA GLY A 5 7.94 -8.63 15.89
C GLY A 5 7.00 -7.92 14.91
N ALA A 6 6.16 -7.00 15.38
CA ALA A 6 5.27 -6.22 14.50
C ALA A 6 6.05 -5.41 13.48
N LEU A 7 7.13 -4.74 13.86
CA LEU A 7 8.01 -4.00 12.94
C LEU A 7 8.70 -4.94 11.94
N ALA A 8 9.28 -6.05 12.40
CA ALA A 8 9.86 -7.04 11.49
C ALA A 8 8.81 -7.58 10.49
N GLY A 9 7.59 -7.82 10.99
CA GLY A 9 6.44 -8.19 10.17
C GLY A 9 6.04 -7.09 9.18
N GLY A 10 6.10 -5.83 9.58
CA GLY A 10 5.87 -4.66 8.73
C GLY A 10 6.85 -4.60 7.57
N PHE A 11 8.13 -4.75 7.87
CA PHE A 11 9.18 -4.81 6.85
C PHE A 11 8.96 -5.95 5.86
N VAL A 12 8.85 -7.19 6.34
CA VAL A 12 8.64 -8.38 5.51
C VAL A 12 7.32 -8.29 4.75
N GLY A 13 6.25 -7.90 5.43
CA GLY A 13 4.92 -7.76 4.83
C GLY A 13 4.89 -6.73 3.72
N THR A 14 5.58 -5.59 3.87
CA THR A 14 5.68 -4.58 2.82
C THR A 14 6.46 -5.09 1.61
N LEU A 15 7.54 -5.83 1.82
CA LEU A 15 8.28 -6.45 0.72
C LEU A 15 7.40 -7.45 -0.03
N VAL A 16 6.67 -8.30 0.69
CA VAL A 16 5.74 -9.29 0.09
C VAL A 16 4.62 -8.58 -0.68
N LEU A 17 3.98 -7.57 -0.09
CA LEU A 17 2.93 -6.78 -0.72
C LEU A 17 3.42 -6.12 -2.02
N THR A 18 4.57 -5.45 -1.95
CA THR A 18 5.15 -4.76 -3.10
C THR A 18 5.52 -5.73 -4.21
N THR A 19 6.10 -6.87 -3.84
CA THR A 19 6.47 -7.93 -4.79
C THR A 19 5.23 -8.55 -5.44
N ALA A 20 4.17 -8.82 -4.66
CA ALA A 20 2.91 -9.36 -5.18
C ALA A 20 2.25 -8.41 -6.19
N LEU A 21 2.18 -7.11 -5.89
CA LEU A 21 1.64 -6.11 -6.82
C LEU A 21 2.51 -5.98 -8.08
N ARG A 22 3.82 -6.03 -7.94
CA ARG A 22 4.74 -6.02 -9.08
C ARG A 22 4.55 -7.27 -9.95
N THR A 23 4.48 -8.44 -9.37
CA THR A 23 4.20 -9.69 -10.10
C THR A 23 2.86 -9.63 -10.81
N ALA A 24 1.81 -9.14 -10.15
CA ALA A 24 0.51 -8.93 -10.77
C ALA A 24 0.58 -7.96 -11.97
N ASN A 25 1.44 -6.94 -11.90
CA ASN A 25 1.68 -6.02 -13.02
C ASN A 25 2.42 -6.72 -14.17
N GLU A 26 3.47 -7.47 -13.88
CA GLU A 26 4.24 -8.22 -14.88
C GLU A 26 3.38 -9.31 -15.57
N LEU A 27 2.41 -9.88 -14.87
CA LEU A 27 1.42 -10.81 -15.42
C LEU A 27 0.26 -10.13 -16.17
N GLY A 28 0.23 -8.80 -16.25
CA GLY A 28 -0.83 -8.05 -16.93
C GLY A 28 -2.17 -8.00 -16.20
N LEU A 29 -2.23 -8.44 -14.94
CA LEU A 29 -3.44 -8.41 -14.11
C LEU A 29 -3.79 -6.99 -13.62
N THR A 30 -2.79 -6.12 -13.55
CA THR A 30 -2.91 -4.73 -13.14
C THR A 30 -1.89 -3.86 -13.88
N ARG A 31 -2.16 -2.56 -13.98
CA ARG A 31 -1.20 -1.56 -14.46
C ARG A 31 -0.60 -0.73 -13.31
N VAL A 32 -0.93 -1.06 -12.06
CA VAL A 32 -0.43 -0.32 -10.91
C VAL A 32 1.08 -0.52 -10.74
N ASP A 33 1.82 0.57 -10.63
CA ASP A 33 3.22 0.62 -10.18
C ASP A 33 3.26 1.54 -8.96
N LEU A 34 2.93 0.96 -7.80
CA LEU A 34 2.76 1.72 -6.56
C LEU A 34 4.01 2.49 -6.15
N PRO A 35 5.23 1.91 -6.21
CA PRO A 35 6.45 2.68 -5.96
C PRO A 35 6.61 3.88 -6.90
N PHE A 36 6.35 3.69 -8.19
CA PHE A 36 6.41 4.79 -9.14
C PHE A 36 5.37 5.88 -8.82
N LEU A 37 4.16 5.47 -8.50
CA LEU A 37 3.06 6.38 -8.13
C LEU A 37 3.43 7.24 -6.92
N LEU A 38 3.94 6.63 -5.85
CA LEU A 38 4.34 7.35 -4.64
C LEU A 38 5.56 8.25 -4.89
N GLY A 39 6.57 7.76 -5.58
CA GLY A 39 7.81 8.49 -5.78
C GLY A 39 7.67 9.68 -6.71
N THR A 40 6.75 9.64 -7.67
CA THR A 40 6.45 10.77 -8.55
C THR A 40 5.79 11.94 -7.82
N ALA A 41 5.31 11.75 -6.60
CA ALA A 41 4.91 12.87 -5.75
C ALA A 41 6.09 13.79 -5.42
N LEU A 42 7.31 13.24 -5.29
CA LEU A 42 8.50 13.99 -4.89
C LEU A 42 9.43 14.34 -6.06
N THR A 43 9.42 13.58 -7.16
CA THR A 43 10.33 13.83 -8.30
C THR A 43 9.71 13.47 -9.64
N GLY A 44 10.09 14.20 -10.69
CA GLY A 44 9.77 13.87 -12.08
C GLY A 44 10.73 12.87 -12.75
N ASP A 45 11.90 12.59 -12.15
CA ASP A 45 12.86 11.63 -12.68
C ASP A 45 12.36 10.19 -12.44
N ARG A 46 12.21 9.43 -13.51
CA ARG A 46 11.57 8.11 -13.49
C ARG A 46 12.33 7.07 -12.65
N ARG A 47 13.67 7.10 -12.68
CA ARG A 47 14.52 6.17 -11.91
C ARG A 47 14.50 6.53 -10.43
N ARG A 48 14.66 7.81 -10.12
CA ARG A 48 14.61 8.33 -8.75
C ARG A 48 13.23 8.11 -8.14
N ALA A 49 12.16 8.33 -8.91
CA ALA A 49 10.80 8.11 -8.45
C ALA A 49 10.59 6.67 -7.95
N LYS A 50 11.04 5.65 -8.70
CA LYS A 50 10.91 4.26 -8.23
C LYS A 50 11.65 4.01 -6.93
N ALA A 51 12.90 4.45 -6.82
CA ALA A 51 13.71 4.26 -5.60
C ALA A 51 13.08 4.97 -4.39
N ILE A 52 12.68 6.23 -4.55
CA ILE A 52 12.00 7.01 -3.51
C ILE A 52 10.67 6.35 -3.14
N GLY A 53 9.90 5.89 -4.12
CA GLY A 53 8.62 5.26 -3.89
C GLY A 53 8.70 3.93 -3.13
N TYR A 54 9.73 3.12 -3.37
CA TYR A 54 9.99 1.94 -2.55
C TYR A 54 10.26 2.32 -1.09
N LEU A 55 11.06 3.36 -0.86
CA LEU A 55 11.33 3.84 0.50
C LEU A 55 10.06 4.39 1.17
N LEU A 56 9.29 5.21 0.46
CA LEU A 56 8.03 5.76 0.98
C LEU A 56 7.03 4.65 1.30
N HIS A 57 6.94 3.63 0.46
CA HIS A 57 6.06 2.49 0.71
C HIS A 57 6.51 1.67 1.92
N LEU A 58 7.82 1.48 2.08
CA LEU A 58 8.37 0.81 3.26
C LEU A 58 8.05 1.59 4.54
N VAL A 59 8.28 2.90 4.55
CA VAL A 59 7.93 3.77 5.69
C VAL A 59 6.44 3.70 6.00
N ALA A 60 5.58 3.76 4.98
CA ALA A 60 4.13 3.60 5.17
C ALA A 60 3.78 2.23 5.76
N GLY A 61 4.41 1.16 5.29
CA GLY A 61 4.21 -0.18 5.84
C GLY A 61 4.61 -0.27 7.31
N GLU A 62 5.73 0.31 7.70
CA GLU A 62 6.15 0.36 9.11
C GLU A 62 5.16 1.18 9.98
N MET A 63 4.66 2.31 9.47
CA MET A 63 3.62 3.07 10.16
C MET A 63 2.36 2.22 10.41
N PHE A 64 1.91 1.49 9.40
CA PHE A 64 0.76 0.60 9.55
C PHE A 64 1.04 -0.58 10.48
N ALA A 65 2.26 -1.12 10.51
CA ALA A 65 2.64 -2.15 11.46
C ALA A 65 2.54 -1.66 12.92
N VAL A 66 2.94 -0.41 13.18
CA VAL A 66 2.75 0.23 14.50
C VAL A 66 1.27 0.40 14.83
N ILE A 67 0.44 0.81 13.87
CA ILE A 67 -1.02 0.93 14.05
C ILE A 67 -1.61 -0.45 14.39
N TYR A 68 -1.22 -1.50 13.67
CA TYR A 68 -1.67 -2.87 13.94
C TYR A 68 -1.26 -3.32 15.34
N TYR A 69 0.00 -3.07 15.73
CA TYR A 69 0.47 -3.37 17.08
C TYR A 69 -0.37 -2.65 18.14
N GLY A 70 -0.71 -1.38 17.93
CA GLY A 70 -1.60 -0.62 18.81
C GLY A 70 -2.99 -1.25 18.95
N ILE A 71 -3.58 -1.71 17.81
CA ILE A 71 -4.87 -2.40 17.81
C ILE A 71 -4.75 -3.73 18.58
N PHE A 72 -3.75 -4.56 18.26
CA PHE A 72 -3.51 -5.83 18.93
C PHE A 72 -3.33 -5.64 20.44
N SER A 73 -2.60 -4.60 20.84
CA SER A 73 -2.38 -4.28 22.27
C SER A 73 -3.67 -3.83 22.97
N ALA A 74 -4.51 -3.07 22.28
CA ALA A 74 -5.76 -2.58 22.85
C ALA A 74 -6.79 -3.69 23.10
N ILE A 75 -6.76 -4.76 22.29
CA ILE A 75 -7.69 -5.90 22.41
C ILE A 75 -7.03 -7.13 23.04
N ASP A 76 -5.78 -7.01 23.46
CA ASP A 76 -4.95 -8.08 24.04
C ASP A 76 -4.93 -9.39 23.22
N THR A 77 -4.95 -9.27 21.90
CA THR A 77 -4.98 -10.40 20.98
C THR A 77 -4.20 -10.08 19.71
N SER A 78 -3.39 -11.02 19.25
CA SER A 78 -2.67 -10.93 17.97
C SER A 78 -2.66 -12.28 17.26
N GLY A 79 -2.23 -12.30 16.03
CA GLY A 79 -2.11 -13.52 15.24
C GLY A 79 -2.39 -13.28 13.75
N TRP A 80 -2.00 -14.25 12.93
CA TRP A 80 -2.08 -14.12 11.48
C TRP A 80 -3.51 -13.89 10.95
N LEU A 81 -4.51 -14.54 11.57
CA LEU A 81 -5.91 -14.41 11.12
C LEU A 81 -6.47 -13.01 11.40
N LEU A 82 -6.26 -12.50 12.61
CA LEU A 82 -6.65 -11.14 12.97
C LEU A 82 -5.90 -10.12 12.12
N GLY A 83 -4.60 -10.34 11.92
CA GLY A 83 -3.79 -9.54 11.01
C GLY A 83 -4.33 -9.55 9.58
N ALA A 84 -4.75 -10.71 9.06
CA ALA A 84 -5.36 -10.83 7.73
C ALA A 84 -6.67 -10.02 7.61
N LEU A 85 -7.52 -10.04 8.64
CA LEU A 85 -8.75 -9.25 8.69
C LEU A 85 -8.45 -7.74 8.70
N LEU A 86 -7.49 -7.31 9.51
CA LEU A 86 -7.01 -5.93 9.49
C LEU A 86 -6.39 -5.57 8.13
N GLY A 87 -5.68 -6.50 7.51
CA GLY A 87 -5.14 -6.35 6.16
C GLY A 87 -6.22 -6.14 5.11
N LEU A 88 -7.31 -6.87 5.20
CA LEU A 88 -8.46 -6.67 4.30
C LEU A 88 -9.05 -5.26 4.47
N LEU A 89 -9.29 -4.84 5.71
CA LEU A 89 -9.80 -3.49 6.01
C LEU A 89 -8.81 -2.42 5.53
N HIS A 90 -7.52 -2.59 5.80
CA HIS A 90 -6.46 -1.70 5.33
C HIS A 90 -6.44 -1.61 3.79
N GLY A 91 -6.55 -2.73 3.10
CA GLY A 91 -6.62 -2.75 1.63
C GLY A 91 -7.83 -2.01 1.07
N ILE A 92 -9.00 -2.13 1.71
CA ILE A 92 -10.20 -1.37 1.34
C ILE A 92 -9.98 0.13 1.56
N VAL A 93 -9.47 0.53 2.73
CA VAL A 93 -9.17 1.93 3.04
C VAL A 93 -8.11 2.49 2.08
N SER A 94 -7.07 1.72 1.79
CA SER A 94 -6.03 2.13 0.83
C SER A 94 -6.61 2.34 -0.57
N ALA A 95 -7.41 1.40 -1.06
CA ALA A 95 -7.97 1.46 -2.42
C ALA A 95 -9.10 2.51 -2.58
N THR A 96 -9.75 2.92 -1.50
CA THR A 96 -10.86 3.88 -1.54
C THR A 96 -10.49 5.27 -1.03
N ALA A 97 -9.81 5.37 0.10
CA ALA A 97 -9.52 6.64 0.73
C ALA A 97 -8.08 7.11 0.47
N LEU A 98 -7.07 6.29 0.79
CA LEU A 98 -5.69 6.76 0.76
C LEU A 98 -5.20 7.02 -0.66
N VAL A 99 -5.38 6.07 -1.56
CA VAL A 99 -4.84 6.19 -2.93
C VAL A 99 -5.82 6.90 -3.88
N ASN A 100 -7.12 6.83 -3.62
CA ASN A 100 -8.13 7.40 -4.52
C ASN A 100 -8.60 8.81 -4.12
N ILE A 101 -8.49 9.19 -2.85
CA ILE A 101 -8.91 10.52 -2.38
C ILE A 101 -7.69 11.32 -1.90
N LEU A 102 -6.96 10.79 -0.90
CA LEU A 102 -5.86 11.54 -0.29
C LEU A 102 -4.70 11.75 -1.26
N LEU A 103 -4.25 10.69 -1.94
CA LEU A 103 -3.11 10.81 -2.84
C LEU A 103 -3.37 11.81 -3.98
N PRO A 104 -4.49 11.76 -4.73
CA PRO A 104 -4.77 12.79 -5.75
C PRO A 104 -4.89 14.21 -5.20
N ALA A 105 -5.34 14.37 -3.95
CA ALA A 105 -5.46 15.67 -3.32
C ALA A 105 -4.10 16.33 -3.01
N VAL A 106 -3.06 15.52 -2.76
CA VAL A 106 -1.73 16.03 -2.37
C VAL A 106 -0.66 15.78 -3.44
N HIS A 107 -0.96 14.98 -4.47
CA HIS A 107 0.02 14.58 -5.48
C HIS A 107 0.14 15.65 -6.59
N PRO A 108 1.28 16.35 -6.71
CA PRO A 108 1.41 17.50 -7.62
C PRO A 108 1.35 17.13 -9.11
N ARG A 109 1.48 15.85 -9.46
CA ARG A 109 1.51 15.36 -10.85
C ARG A 109 0.35 14.43 -11.17
N MET A 110 -0.66 14.33 -10.32
CA MET A 110 -1.84 13.52 -10.59
C MET A 110 -2.96 14.39 -11.17
N GLY A 111 -3.50 13.98 -12.29
CA GLY A 111 -4.65 14.64 -12.91
C GLY A 111 -5.90 14.49 -12.04
N SER A 112 -6.74 15.49 -12.05
CA SER A 112 -8.10 15.44 -11.53
C SER A 112 -9.08 15.85 -12.64
N THR A 113 -10.36 15.60 -12.47
CA THR A 113 -11.41 16.07 -13.40
C THR A 113 -11.47 17.59 -13.52
N LEU A 114 -10.82 18.31 -12.59
CA LEU A 114 -10.75 19.79 -12.54
C LEU A 114 -9.39 20.33 -13.03
N SER A 115 -8.43 19.45 -13.32
CA SER A 115 -7.11 19.90 -13.78
C SER A 115 -7.15 20.22 -15.27
N ALA A 116 -6.91 21.47 -15.64
CA ALA A 116 -6.58 21.80 -17.03
C ALA A 116 -5.16 21.30 -17.33
N ALA A 117 -5.06 20.24 -18.10
CA ALA A 117 -3.79 19.56 -18.43
C ALA A 117 -3.11 20.23 -19.65
N ASP A 118 -2.82 21.52 -19.56
CA ASP A 118 -2.32 22.24 -20.75
C ASP A 118 -0.81 22.13 -20.98
N SER A 119 -0.02 21.62 -20.03
CA SER A 119 1.44 21.70 -20.20
C SER A 119 2.28 20.51 -19.69
N HIS A 120 1.74 19.55 -18.95
CA HIS A 120 2.52 18.44 -18.39
C HIS A 120 1.76 17.12 -18.45
N PRO A 121 2.44 16.00 -18.78
CA PRO A 121 1.81 14.70 -18.70
C PRO A 121 1.44 14.39 -17.24
N LEU A 122 0.15 14.38 -16.96
CA LEU A 122 -0.38 14.03 -15.66
C LEU A 122 -0.53 12.51 -15.54
N LEU A 123 -0.30 12.02 -14.32
CA LEU A 123 -0.60 10.63 -14.00
C LEU A 123 -2.11 10.41 -14.00
N GLU A 124 -2.54 9.27 -14.51
CA GLU A 124 -3.93 8.85 -14.45
C GLU A 124 -4.35 8.66 -12.99
N PRO A 125 -5.46 9.29 -12.52
CA PRO A 125 -5.98 9.03 -11.20
C PRO A 125 -6.38 7.56 -11.06
N PRO A 126 -6.17 6.94 -9.88
CA PRO A 126 -6.43 5.50 -9.69
C PRO A 126 -7.87 5.08 -9.93
N GLY A 127 -8.83 5.98 -9.69
CA GLY A 127 -10.25 5.69 -9.73
C GLY A 127 -10.72 4.82 -8.54
N PHE A 128 -12.02 4.70 -8.37
CA PHE A 128 -12.61 3.94 -7.27
C PHE A 128 -12.11 2.49 -7.28
N LEU A 129 -11.60 2.02 -6.15
CA LEU A 129 -10.95 0.71 -5.99
C LEU A 129 -9.79 0.49 -6.98
N LEU A 130 -9.11 1.56 -7.41
CA LEU A 130 -7.97 1.50 -8.34
C LEU A 130 -8.33 0.90 -9.72
N ARG A 131 -9.60 0.94 -10.13
CA ARG A 131 -10.09 0.28 -11.34
C ARG A 131 -9.53 0.87 -12.64
N ASN A 132 -9.09 2.14 -12.61
CA ASN A 132 -8.45 2.74 -13.76
C ASN A 132 -7.14 2.03 -14.13
N TYR A 133 -6.51 1.35 -13.18
CA TYR A 133 -5.29 0.56 -13.42
C TYR A 133 -5.56 -0.90 -13.83
N GLY A 134 -6.81 -1.26 -14.08
CA GLY A 134 -7.20 -2.57 -14.59
C GLY A 134 -8.23 -3.27 -13.69
N ARG A 135 -9.01 -4.17 -14.30
CA ARG A 135 -10.10 -4.89 -13.59
C ARG A 135 -9.59 -5.82 -12.47
N GLY A 136 -8.37 -6.33 -12.60
CA GLY A 136 -7.74 -7.19 -11.60
C GLY A 136 -7.11 -6.42 -10.43
N THR A 137 -6.94 -5.10 -10.57
CA THR A 137 -6.25 -4.28 -9.57
C THR A 137 -6.90 -4.33 -8.18
N PRO A 138 -8.24 -4.23 -8.03
CA PRO A 138 -8.87 -4.35 -6.72
C PRO A 138 -8.52 -5.65 -6.01
N ILE A 139 -8.65 -6.77 -6.70
CA ILE A 139 -8.39 -8.10 -6.14
C ILE A 139 -6.92 -8.24 -5.77
N ALA A 140 -6.00 -7.89 -6.66
CA ALA A 140 -4.56 -7.94 -6.40
C ALA A 140 -4.18 -7.09 -5.18
N THR A 141 -4.75 -5.88 -5.07
CA THR A 141 -4.51 -4.97 -3.95
C THR A 141 -5.04 -5.54 -2.63
N LEU A 142 -6.26 -6.06 -2.62
CA LEU A 142 -6.84 -6.63 -1.40
C LEU A 142 -6.07 -7.86 -0.93
N LEU A 143 -5.75 -8.80 -1.83
CA LEU A 143 -4.97 -10.00 -1.49
C LEU A 143 -3.57 -9.64 -0.97
N ALA A 144 -2.91 -8.67 -1.58
CA ALA A 144 -1.61 -8.21 -1.15
C ALA A 144 -1.65 -7.59 0.27
N HIS A 145 -2.70 -6.82 0.60
CA HIS A 145 -2.89 -6.27 1.94
C HIS A 145 -3.29 -7.34 2.97
N VAL A 146 -4.10 -8.33 2.59
CA VAL A 146 -4.40 -9.49 3.44
C VAL A 146 -3.12 -10.24 3.80
N ALA A 147 -2.24 -10.48 2.83
CA ALA A 147 -0.95 -11.11 3.08
C ALA A 147 -0.06 -10.26 3.99
N TYR A 148 0.01 -8.93 3.75
CA TYR A 148 0.72 -8.00 4.62
C TYR A 148 0.23 -8.11 6.06
N GLY A 149 -1.08 -7.99 6.27
CA GLY A 149 -1.65 -8.02 7.61
C GLY A 149 -1.45 -9.37 8.31
N ALA A 150 -1.59 -10.49 7.59
CA ALA A 150 -1.31 -11.82 8.12
C ALA A 150 0.14 -11.96 8.60
N ILE A 151 1.10 -11.42 7.84
CA ILE A 151 2.51 -11.42 8.21
C ILE A 151 2.73 -10.56 9.48
N VAL A 152 2.23 -9.32 9.51
CA VAL A 152 2.37 -8.44 10.68
C VAL A 152 1.78 -9.09 11.93
N GLY A 153 0.56 -9.65 11.83
CA GLY A 153 -0.11 -10.31 12.96
C GLY A 153 0.60 -11.57 13.40
N GLY A 154 1.12 -12.37 12.46
CA GLY A 154 1.91 -13.55 12.76
C GLY A 154 3.20 -13.22 13.50
N PHE A 155 3.97 -12.25 13.01
CA PHE A 155 5.21 -11.81 13.66
C PHE A 155 4.96 -11.15 15.01
N ALA A 156 3.91 -10.36 15.17
CA ALA A 156 3.55 -9.72 16.45
C ALA A 156 3.20 -10.74 17.52
N SER A 157 2.70 -11.93 17.15
CA SER A 157 2.39 -13.02 18.06
C SER A 157 3.60 -13.89 18.46
N MET A 158 4.71 -13.80 17.73
CA MET A 158 5.94 -14.53 18.05
C MET A 158 6.67 -13.84 19.22
N GLY A 159 6.76 -14.48 20.36
CA GLY A 159 7.47 -13.97 21.55
C GLY A 159 6.56 -13.41 22.64
N GLY A 160 5.30 -13.85 22.66
CA GLY A 160 4.37 -13.72 23.78
C GLY A 160 4.35 -14.99 24.61
#